data_74e69644c288bf220290292138f45e8c
#
_entry.id   74e69644c288bf220290292138f45e8c
#
_cell.length_a   1.000
_cell.length_b   1.000
_cell.length_c   1.000
_cell.angle_alpha   90.00
_cell.angle_beta   90.00
_cell.angle_gamma   90.00
#
_symmetry.space_group_name_H-M   'P 1'
#
loop_
_entity.id
_entity.type
_entity.pdbx_description
1 polymer ?
#
loop_
_entity_poly.entity_id
_entity_poly.type
_entity_poly.pdbx_seq_one_letter_code
_entity_poly.pdbx_strand_id
1 'polypeptide(L)'
;MRKIVISFCILLAALSLKAQTVSGIRIDGGDTPILVYFGGNQMCLPTTTCFVANLKSGYYTVEVYATRSARPGERVWKGRRLYNERIYFDGNSVKEIYVDGRG
;
A
#
# COMPACT_ATOMS: atom_id res chain seq x y z
N MET A 1 1.63 37.03 -28.40
CA MET A 1 2.64 36.15 -27.84
C MET A 1 2.47 35.91 -26.33
N ARG A 2 2.15 36.94 -25.52
CA ARG A 2 1.95 36.78 -24.08
C ARG A 2 0.80 35.83 -23.74
N LYS A 3 -0.30 35.86 -24.53
CA LYS A 3 -1.46 34.98 -24.31
C LYS A 3 -1.13 33.51 -24.52
N ILE A 4 -0.24 33.19 -25.47
CA ILE A 4 0.17 31.83 -25.77
C ILE A 4 0.97 31.23 -24.59
N VAL A 5 1.85 32.00 -23.98
CA VAL A 5 2.65 31.57 -22.83
C VAL A 5 1.79 31.24 -21.63
N ILE A 6 0.77 32.08 -21.34
CA ILE A 6 -0.14 31.89 -20.22
C ILE A 6 -0.96 30.60 -20.40
N SER A 7 -1.47 30.36 -21.62
CA SER A 7 -2.22 29.13 -21.93
C SER A 7 -1.36 27.89 -21.74
N PHE A 8 -0.10 27.93 -22.10
CA PHE A 8 0.82 26.82 -21.95
C PHE A 8 1.05 26.48 -20.47
N CYS A 9 1.21 27.48 -19.62
CA CYS A 9 1.38 27.27 -18.18
C CYS A 9 0.15 26.62 -17.53
N ILE A 10 -1.06 27.01 -17.94
CA ILE A 10 -2.30 26.42 -17.42
C ILE A 10 -2.41 24.96 -17.81
N LEU A 11 -2.05 24.60 -19.02
CA LEU A 11 -2.06 23.21 -19.48
C LEU A 11 -1.09 22.33 -18.67
N LEU A 12 0.10 22.82 -18.39
CA LEU A 12 1.07 22.08 -17.58
C LEU A 12 0.56 21.85 -16.17
N ALA A 13 -0.08 22.84 -15.55
CA ALA A 13 -0.65 22.70 -14.21
C ALA A 13 -1.76 21.65 -14.18
N ALA A 14 -2.62 21.61 -15.19
CA ALA A 14 -3.69 20.60 -15.28
C ALA A 14 -3.14 19.19 -15.42
N LEU A 15 -2.10 18.99 -16.20
CA LEU A 15 -1.45 17.69 -16.35
C LEU A 15 -0.79 17.23 -15.04
N SER A 16 -0.17 18.13 -14.30
CA SER A 16 0.44 17.82 -13.02
C SER A 16 -0.60 17.33 -11.99
N LEU A 17 -1.79 17.94 -11.97
CA LEU A 17 -2.86 17.53 -11.06
C LEU A 17 -3.34 16.10 -11.36
N LYS A 18 -3.45 15.72 -12.62
CA LYS A 18 -3.85 14.38 -13.01
C LYS A 18 -2.83 13.32 -12.60
N ALA A 19 -1.56 13.68 -12.58
CA ALA A 19 -0.49 12.75 -12.23
C ALA A 19 -0.44 12.43 -10.74
N GLN A 20 -1.21 13.11 -9.89
CA GLN A 20 -1.21 12.92 -8.43
C GLN A 20 -2.24 11.92 -7.94
N THR A 21 -2.99 11.27 -8.82
CA THR A 21 -3.95 10.24 -8.43
C THR A 21 -3.19 9.01 -7.93
N VAL A 22 -3.48 8.58 -6.71
CA VAL A 22 -2.83 7.43 -6.07
C VAL A 22 -3.85 6.30 -5.90
N SER A 23 -3.43 5.10 -6.24
CA SER A 23 -4.23 3.90 -6.00
C SER A 23 -3.36 2.80 -5.40
N GLY A 24 -3.96 1.91 -4.63
CA GLY A 24 -3.22 0.84 -3.99
C GLY A 24 -4.02 0.19 -2.88
N ILE A 25 -3.34 -0.67 -2.11
CA ILE A 25 -3.92 -1.36 -0.97
C ILE A 25 -3.17 -0.94 0.28
N ARG A 26 -3.91 -0.44 1.28
CA ARG A 26 -3.37 -0.09 2.58
C ARG A 26 -3.80 -1.12 3.61
N ILE A 27 -2.83 -1.69 4.31
CA ILE A 27 -3.09 -2.62 5.40
C ILE A 27 -2.63 -1.98 6.70
N ASP A 28 -3.54 -1.84 7.65
CA ASP A 28 -3.29 -1.19 8.93
C ASP A 28 -3.40 -2.21 10.06
N GLY A 29 -2.32 -2.40 10.81
CA GLY A 29 -2.27 -3.31 11.95
C GLY A 29 -2.54 -2.64 13.30
N GLY A 30 -2.97 -1.37 13.30
CA GLY A 30 -3.16 -0.60 14.52
C GLY A 30 -1.84 -0.37 15.23
N ASP A 31 -1.72 -0.82 16.46
CA ASP A 31 -0.49 -0.69 17.24
C ASP A 31 0.47 -1.86 17.07
N THR A 32 0.08 -2.87 16.30
CA THR A 32 0.87 -4.09 16.11
C THR A 32 1.69 -3.99 14.82
N PRO A 33 3.02 -4.13 14.88
CA PRO A 33 3.82 -4.26 13.66
C PRO A 33 3.40 -5.50 12.88
N ILE A 34 3.33 -5.36 11.56
CA ILE A 34 2.85 -6.42 10.68
C ILE A 34 3.82 -6.68 9.54
N LEU A 35 3.73 -7.88 8.99
CA LEU A 35 4.33 -8.27 7.72
C LEU A 35 3.21 -8.59 6.74
N VAL A 36 3.33 -8.08 5.53
CA VAL A 36 2.32 -8.25 4.48
C VAL A 36 2.91 -9.01 3.32
N TYR A 37 2.20 -10.06 2.89
CA TYR A 37 2.57 -10.86 1.73
C TYR A 37 1.43 -10.86 0.71
N PHE A 38 1.77 -10.69 -0.55
CA PHE A 38 0.84 -10.85 -1.66
C PHE A 38 1.30 -12.04 -2.50
N GLY A 39 0.51 -13.13 -2.48
CA GLY A 39 0.87 -14.33 -3.23
C GLY A 39 2.20 -14.94 -2.83
N GLY A 40 2.57 -14.84 -1.56
CA GLY A 40 3.83 -15.35 -1.04
C GLY A 40 5.01 -14.38 -1.13
N ASN A 41 4.82 -13.21 -1.72
CA ASN A 41 5.86 -12.18 -1.85
C ASN A 41 5.73 -11.14 -0.75
N GLN A 42 6.81 -10.90 0.00
CA GLN A 42 6.82 -9.88 1.04
C GLN A 42 6.75 -8.49 0.41
N MET A 43 5.77 -7.69 0.82
CA MET A 43 5.51 -6.38 0.25
C MET A 43 6.06 -5.23 1.09
N CYS A 44 6.22 -5.41 2.40
CA CYS A 44 6.69 -4.37 3.31
C CYS A 44 7.65 -4.94 4.34
N LEU A 45 8.57 -4.10 4.81
CA LEU A 45 9.34 -4.36 6.02
C LEU A 45 8.41 -4.22 7.25
N PRO A 46 8.79 -4.72 8.43
CA PRO A 46 7.95 -4.61 9.62
C PRO A 46 7.50 -3.17 9.87
N THR A 47 6.19 -2.97 9.91
CA THR A 47 5.56 -1.66 10.08
C THR A 47 4.14 -1.84 10.60
N THR A 48 3.59 -0.80 11.22
CA THR A 48 2.20 -0.81 11.66
C THR A 48 1.22 -0.55 10.52
N THR A 49 1.68 0.13 9.46
CA THR A 49 0.86 0.42 8.27
C THR A 49 1.67 0.14 7.02
N CYS A 50 1.13 -0.68 6.14
CA CYS A 50 1.75 -1.03 4.86
C CYS A 50 0.89 -0.51 3.72
N PHE A 51 1.46 0.32 2.85
CA PHE A 51 0.77 0.81 1.65
C PHE A 51 1.51 0.31 0.41
N VAL A 52 0.81 -0.46 -0.42
CA VAL A 52 1.35 -0.98 -1.68
C VAL A 52 0.70 -0.24 -2.82
N ALA A 53 1.45 0.65 -3.47
CA ALA A 53 0.98 1.50 -4.55
C ALA A 53 1.20 0.87 -5.92
N ASN A 54 0.54 1.43 -6.92
CA ASN A 54 0.74 1.08 -8.34
C ASN A 54 0.45 -0.37 -8.67
N LEU A 55 -0.54 -0.95 -8.00
CA LEU A 55 -1.00 -2.31 -8.30
C LEU A 55 -1.95 -2.30 -9.49
N LYS A 56 -1.83 -3.33 -10.32
CA LYS A 56 -2.79 -3.56 -11.40
C LYS A 56 -4.09 -4.11 -10.82
N SER A 57 -5.21 -3.86 -11.50
CA SER A 57 -6.48 -4.48 -11.12
C SER A 57 -6.40 -6.00 -11.21
N GLY A 58 -7.09 -6.69 -10.31
CA GLY A 58 -7.10 -8.14 -10.28
C GLY A 58 -7.27 -8.68 -8.89
N TYR A 59 -7.10 -10.00 -8.76
CA TYR A 59 -7.21 -10.70 -7.49
C TYR A 59 -5.84 -10.83 -6.83
N TYR A 60 -5.82 -10.60 -5.52
CA TYR A 60 -4.60 -10.72 -4.72
C TYR A 60 -4.91 -11.56 -3.48
N THR A 61 -4.05 -12.54 -3.21
CA THR A 61 -4.09 -13.28 -1.95
C THR A 61 -3.25 -12.51 -0.94
N VAL A 62 -3.91 -11.91 0.06
CA VAL A 62 -3.27 -11.07 1.06
C VAL A 62 -3.11 -11.87 2.34
N GLU A 63 -1.88 -12.02 2.79
CA GLU A 63 -1.56 -12.63 4.09
C GLU A 63 -0.86 -11.59 4.97
N VAL A 64 -1.32 -11.47 6.20
CA VAL A 64 -0.74 -10.54 7.18
C VAL A 64 -0.36 -11.31 8.42
N TYR A 65 0.88 -11.11 8.88
CA TYR A 65 1.42 -11.75 10.08
C TYR A 65 1.80 -10.70 11.09
N ALA A 66 1.59 -11.00 12.36
CA ALA A 66 2.15 -10.19 13.43
C ALA A 66 3.67 -10.32 13.42
N THR A 67 4.35 -9.23 13.73
CA THR A 67 5.80 -9.23 13.83
C THR A 67 6.23 -8.25 14.94
N ARG A 68 7.51 -8.06 15.06
CA ARG A 68 8.10 -7.03 15.94
C ARG A 68 9.05 -6.18 15.12
N SER A 69 9.31 -4.97 15.58
CA SER A 69 10.25 -4.09 14.89
C SER A 69 11.62 -4.74 14.83
N ALA A 70 12.15 -4.88 13.59
CA ALA A 70 13.47 -5.46 13.39
C ALA A 70 14.54 -4.38 13.56
N ARG A 71 15.61 -4.71 14.28
CA ARG A 71 16.82 -3.87 14.33
C ARG A 71 17.64 -4.11 13.06
N PRO A 72 18.48 -3.16 12.65
CA PRO A 72 19.37 -3.39 11.52
C PRO A 72 20.19 -4.67 11.71
N GLY A 73 20.17 -5.55 10.72
CA GLY A 73 20.89 -6.81 10.77
C GLY A 73 20.16 -7.98 11.43
N GLU A 74 18.99 -7.77 12.03
CA GLU A 74 18.18 -8.86 12.58
C GLU A 74 17.32 -9.50 11.50
N ARG A 75 17.03 -10.79 11.71
CA ARG A 75 16.05 -11.48 10.87
C ARG A 75 14.65 -10.97 11.20
N VAL A 76 13.83 -10.87 10.17
CA VAL A 76 12.42 -10.54 10.33
C VAL A 76 11.72 -11.71 11.01
N TRP A 77 11.06 -11.43 12.14
CA TRP A 77 10.31 -12.44 12.86
C TRP A 77 8.88 -12.51 12.33
N LYS A 78 8.48 -13.69 11.86
CA LYS A 78 7.14 -13.94 11.34
C LYS A 78 6.33 -14.65 12.43
N GLY A 79 5.40 -13.90 13.01
CA GLY A 79 4.58 -14.42 14.09
C GLY A 79 3.27 -15.03 13.62
N ARG A 80 2.21 -14.83 14.42
CA ARG A 80 0.90 -15.40 14.13
C ARG A 80 0.28 -14.75 12.89
N ARG A 81 -0.38 -15.57 12.06
CA ARG A 81 -1.13 -15.06 10.91
C ARG A 81 -2.42 -14.37 11.40
N LEU A 82 -2.60 -13.11 11.02
CA LEU A 82 -3.72 -12.29 11.43
C LEU A 82 -4.80 -12.22 10.35
N TYR A 83 -4.41 -12.38 9.09
CA TYR A 83 -5.32 -12.20 7.96
C TYR A 83 -4.84 -13.08 6.80
N ASN A 84 -5.78 -13.72 6.11
CA ASN A 84 -5.48 -14.50 4.91
C ASN A 84 -6.74 -14.56 4.07
N GLU A 85 -6.83 -13.69 3.05
CA GLU A 85 -7.97 -13.69 2.15
C GLU A 85 -7.55 -13.33 0.74
N ARG A 86 -8.31 -13.83 -0.21
CA ARG A 86 -8.19 -13.44 -1.61
C ARG A 86 -9.16 -12.29 -1.85
N ILE A 87 -8.62 -11.15 -2.27
CA ILE A 87 -9.42 -9.93 -2.49
C ILE A 87 -9.31 -9.48 -3.94
N TYR A 88 -10.30 -8.74 -4.38
CA TYR A 88 -10.30 -8.09 -5.69
C TYR A 88 -9.94 -6.62 -5.54
N PHE A 89 -8.98 -6.15 -6.33
CA PHE A 89 -8.57 -4.76 -6.38
C PHE A 89 -8.94 -4.19 -7.75
N ASP A 90 -9.68 -3.08 -7.75
CA ASP A 90 -10.20 -2.47 -8.99
C ASP A 90 -9.19 -1.58 -9.72
N GLY A 91 -8.11 -1.19 -9.06
CA GLY A 91 -7.08 -0.36 -9.66
C GLY A 91 -7.37 1.15 -9.66
N ASN A 92 -8.53 1.58 -9.18
CA ASN A 92 -8.98 2.97 -9.31
C ASN A 92 -8.99 3.76 -8.00
N SER A 93 -8.83 3.11 -6.87
CA SER A 93 -8.94 3.74 -5.56
C SER A 93 -8.00 3.11 -4.56
N VAL A 94 -8.00 3.62 -3.33
CA VAL A 94 -7.26 3.01 -2.23
C VAL A 94 -8.18 2.06 -1.48
N LYS A 95 -7.81 0.78 -1.44
CA LYS A 95 -8.54 -0.22 -0.65
C LYS A 95 -7.88 -0.33 0.72
N GLU A 96 -8.65 -0.15 1.77
CA GLU A 96 -8.15 -0.21 3.14
C GLU A 96 -8.54 -1.53 3.80
N ILE A 97 -7.57 -2.15 4.48
CA ILE A 97 -7.76 -3.37 5.25
C ILE A 97 -7.26 -3.12 6.65
N TYR A 98 -8.12 -3.32 7.64
CA TYR A 98 -7.75 -3.22 9.05
C TYR A 98 -7.58 -4.61 9.62
N VAL A 99 -6.46 -4.83 10.28
CA VAL A 99 -6.14 -6.12 10.88
C VAL A 99 -5.95 -5.91 12.37
N ASP A 100 -6.67 -6.69 13.18
CA ASP A 100 -6.53 -6.62 14.64
C ASP A 100 -5.43 -7.57 15.09
N GLY A 101 -4.36 -7.01 15.65
CA GLY A 101 -3.23 -7.79 16.17
C GLY A 101 -3.58 -8.67 17.37
N ARG A 102 -4.73 -8.44 17.97
CA ARG A 102 -5.21 -9.25 19.09
C ARG A 102 -5.96 -10.51 18.62
N GLY A 103 -6.15 -10.60 17.35
CA GLY A 103 -6.74 -11.75 16.72
C GLY A 103 -8.19 -11.78 16.58
#